data_4ed2256657b190db131ff5c51e0dcc1c
#
_entry.id   4ed2256657b190db131ff5c51e0dcc1c
#
_cell.length_a   1.000
_cell.length_b   1.000
_cell.length_c   1.000
_cell.angle_alpha   90.00
_cell.angle_beta   90.00
_cell.angle_gamma   90.00
#
_symmetry.space_group_name_H-M   'P 1'
#
loop_
_entity.id
_entity.type
_entity.pdbx_description
1 polymer ?
#
loop_
_entity_poly.entity_id
_entity_poly.type
_entity_poly.pdbx_seq_one_letter_code
_entity_poly.pdbx_strand_id
1 'polypeptide(L)'
;SKATLIDLNSNELILDLDADTSITADTDDTIHIKIAGSDELTLTATAIAPSTSDGQALGTSSLMFSDLFLASGSVLNFNNGDVTLTHASNNLILDGGSLDLDGESLILDADGDTKIAESSDDVIHLTFAGSTSTPTEFGAGYINLKNQGTQSYIRYYCESSNAHYTQLQA
;
A
#
# COMPACT_ATOMS: atom_id res chain seq x y z
N SER A 1 50.81 -18.77 -8.17
CA SER A 1 49.57 -19.41 -7.74
C SER A 1 48.52 -18.34 -7.61
N LYS A 2 47.34 -18.55 -8.23
CA LYS A 2 46.19 -17.69 -8.00
C LYS A 2 45.72 -17.94 -6.57
N ALA A 3 45.63 -16.91 -5.74
CA ALA A 3 44.87 -16.99 -4.51
C ALA A 3 43.42 -17.31 -4.89
N THR A 4 42.90 -18.41 -4.41
CA THR A 4 41.54 -18.89 -4.76
C THR A 4 40.46 -18.37 -3.79
N LEU A 5 40.90 -17.80 -2.67
CA LEU A 5 39.99 -17.17 -1.69
C LEU A 5 40.75 -16.11 -0.88
N ILE A 6 40.03 -15.18 -0.32
CA ILE A 6 40.46 -14.28 0.73
C ILE A 6 39.71 -14.73 1.99
N ASP A 7 40.45 -15.22 2.97
CA ASP A 7 39.92 -15.64 4.27
C ASP A 7 40.33 -14.58 5.30
N LEU A 8 39.36 -13.81 5.77
CA LEU A 8 39.55 -12.75 6.75
C LEU A 8 39.59 -13.28 8.18
N ASN A 9 39.13 -14.52 8.41
CA ASN A 9 39.15 -15.21 9.69
C ASN A 9 38.66 -14.34 10.86
N SER A 10 37.44 -13.81 10.71
CA SER A 10 36.77 -12.88 11.64
C SER A 10 37.37 -11.48 11.73
N ASN A 11 38.33 -11.13 10.87
CA ASN A 11 38.82 -9.74 10.78
C ASN A 11 37.90 -8.92 9.88
N GLU A 12 37.88 -7.61 10.12
CA GLU A 12 37.12 -6.66 9.31
C GLU A 12 37.77 -6.44 7.93
N LEU A 13 36.97 -6.28 6.91
CA LEU A 13 37.35 -5.68 5.65
C LEU A 13 37.15 -4.16 5.75
N ILE A 14 38.21 -3.43 6.06
CA ILE A 14 38.20 -1.97 6.15
C ILE A 14 38.16 -1.37 4.75
N LEU A 15 37.28 -0.41 4.51
CA LEU A 15 37.02 0.16 3.20
C LEU A 15 37.48 1.61 3.04
N ASP A 16 37.85 2.29 4.14
CA ASP A 16 38.29 3.69 4.15
C ASP A 16 39.54 3.91 4.97
N LEU A 17 40.04 5.15 4.98
CA LEU A 17 41.33 5.47 5.55
C LEU A 17 41.35 5.58 7.07
N ASP A 18 40.24 6.00 7.68
CA ASP A 18 40.10 6.17 9.12
C ASP A 18 39.53 4.95 9.82
N ALA A 19 39.25 3.87 9.02
CA ALA A 19 38.80 2.56 9.49
C ALA A 19 37.46 2.55 10.20
N ASP A 20 36.56 3.48 9.86
CA ASP A 20 35.24 3.55 10.44
C ASP A 20 34.14 3.01 9.49
N THR A 21 34.49 2.67 8.24
CA THR A 21 33.63 2.01 7.27
C THR A 21 34.17 0.62 6.92
N SER A 22 33.39 -0.43 7.21
CA SER A 22 33.83 -1.82 7.06
C SER A 22 32.73 -2.81 6.80
N ILE A 23 33.10 -4.03 6.39
CA ILE A 23 32.26 -5.23 6.40
C ILE A 23 32.88 -6.22 7.38
N THR A 24 32.09 -6.73 8.32
CA THR A 24 32.55 -7.66 9.35
C THR A 24 31.61 -8.84 9.53
N ALA A 25 32.15 -9.97 10.01
CA ALA A 25 31.42 -11.14 10.45
C ALA A 25 31.91 -11.56 11.84
N ASP A 26 31.86 -10.64 12.77
CA ASP A 26 32.30 -10.81 14.17
C ASP A 26 31.30 -11.63 15.01
N THR A 27 30.08 -11.78 14.50
CA THR A 27 29.06 -12.68 15.04
C THR A 27 28.85 -13.84 14.07
N ASP A 28 28.78 -15.06 14.57
CA ASP A 28 28.60 -16.27 13.77
C ASP A 28 27.33 -16.18 12.91
N ASP A 29 27.43 -16.57 11.62
CA ASP A 29 26.36 -16.52 10.63
C ASP A 29 25.74 -15.12 10.37
N THR A 30 26.44 -14.03 10.72
CA THR A 30 25.95 -12.66 10.56
C THR A 30 26.99 -11.79 9.87
N ILE A 31 26.57 -10.97 8.90
CA ILE A 31 27.39 -9.93 8.28
C ILE A 31 26.88 -8.57 8.74
N HIS A 32 27.76 -7.72 9.23
CA HIS A 32 27.49 -6.32 9.52
C HIS A 32 28.13 -5.41 8.47
N ILE A 33 27.40 -4.37 8.05
CA ILE A 33 27.93 -3.27 7.28
C ILE A 33 28.00 -2.06 8.21
N LYS A 34 29.23 -1.64 8.49
CA LYS A 34 29.54 -0.50 9.35
C LYS A 34 29.81 0.73 8.49
N ILE A 35 29.23 1.85 8.87
CA ILE A 35 29.46 3.17 8.26
C ILE A 35 29.63 4.19 9.37
N ALA A 36 30.69 5.01 9.29
CA ALA A 36 31.00 6.03 10.28
C ALA A 36 31.03 5.47 11.72
N GLY A 37 31.65 4.30 11.89
CA GLY A 37 31.89 3.66 13.18
C GLY A 37 30.68 2.92 13.78
N SER A 38 29.52 2.88 13.10
CA SER A 38 28.33 2.20 13.57
C SER A 38 27.86 1.12 12.59
N ASP A 39 27.35 0.01 13.11
CA ASP A 39 26.67 -0.99 12.28
C ASP A 39 25.35 -0.41 11.81
N GLU A 40 25.19 -0.29 10.48
CA GLU A 40 24.00 0.27 9.85
C GLU A 40 23.07 -0.82 9.28
N LEU A 41 23.67 -1.87 8.70
CA LEU A 41 22.91 -3.00 8.17
C LEU A 41 23.45 -4.31 8.73
N THR A 42 22.51 -5.21 9.01
CA THR A 42 22.77 -6.58 9.44
C THR A 42 22.18 -7.55 8.42
N LEU A 43 22.97 -8.51 7.94
CA LEU A 43 22.54 -9.59 7.06
C LEU A 43 22.65 -10.90 7.81
N THR A 44 21.58 -11.66 7.84
CA THR A 44 21.52 -13.02 8.40
C THR A 44 21.03 -14.01 7.33
N ALA A 45 20.93 -15.29 7.66
CA ALA A 45 20.39 -16.30 6.75
C ALA A 45 18.95 -16.01 6.26
N THR A 46 18.19 -15.19 6.98
CA THR A 46 16.76 -14.96 6.71
C THR A 46 16.37 -13.50 6.51
N ALA A 47 17.27 -12.55 6.76
CA ALA A 47 16.90 -11.14 6.73
C ALA A 47 18.06 -10.23 6.29
N ILE A 48 17.70 -9.13 5.65
CA ILE A 48 18.49 -7.89 5.56
C ILE A 48 17.72 -6.88 6.42
N ALA A 49 18.33 -6.40 7.47
CA ALA A 49 17.69 -5.51 8.44
C ALA A 49 18.56 -4.30 8.77
N PRO A 50 17.99 -3.14 9.10
CA PRO A 50 18.74 -2.08 9.75
C PRO A 50 19.19 -2.56 11.13
N SER A 51 20.34 -2.09 11.61
CA SER A 51 20.86 -2.46 12.93
C SER A 51 20.05 -1.86 14.08
N THR A 52 19.26 -0.83 13.81
CA THR A 52 18.28 -0.25 14.76
C THR A 52 16.93 -0.09 14.08
N SER A 53 15.85 -0.25 14.85
CA SER A 53 14.49 -0.02 14.34
C SER A 53 14.35 1.42 13.82
N ASP A 54 13.69 1.58 12.65
CA ASP A 54 13.54 2.88 11.95
C ASP A 54 14.88 3.55 11.58
N GLY A 55 15.95 2.75 11.44
CA GLY A 55 17.30 3.25 11.19
C GLY A 55 17.57 3.61 9.74
N GLN A 56 17.28 2.70 8.80
CA GLN A 56 17.69 2.84 7.40
C GLN A 56 16.49 2.87 6.45
N ALA A 57 16.47 3.85 5.55
CA ALA A 57 15.48 3.90 4.49
C ALA A 57 15.91 3.05 3.28
N LEU A 58 14.95 2.44 2.59
CA LEU A 58 15.16 1.83 1.28
C LEU A 58 14.97 2.90 0.20
N GLY A 59 16.08 3.49 -0.25
CA GLY A 59 16.10 4.65 -1.16
C GLY A 59 15.98 5.99 -0.44
N THR A 60 15.99 7.07 -1.22
CA THR A 60 15.86 8.45 -0.75
C THR A 60 14.89 9.22 -1.66
N SER A 61 14.50 10.44 -1.28
CA SER A 61 13.67 11.31 -2.12
C SER A 61 14.30 11.66 -3.48
N SER A 62 15.61 11.52 -3.61
CA SER A 62 16.36 11.82 -4.85
C SER A 62 16.86 10.58 -5.58
N LEU A 63 17.00 9.43 -4.89
CA LEU A 63 17.50 8.16 -5.41
C LEU A 63 16.51 7.05 -5.05
N MET A 64 15.56 6.81 -5.94
CA MET A 64 14.46 5.86 -5.76
C MET A 64 14.78 4.53 -6.43
N PHE A 65 14.28 3.43 -5.86
CA PHE A 65 14.26 2.15 -6.56
C PHE A 65 13.17 2.17 -7.64
N SER A 66 13.42 1.54 -8.80
CA SER A 66 12.43 1.44 -9.88
C SER A 66 11.31 0.46 -9.56
N ASP A 67 11.66 -0.67 -8.96
CA ASP A 67 10.75 -1.80 -8.77
C ASP A 67 11.05 -2.56 -7.48
N LEU A 68 10.03 -3.19 -6.92
CA LEU A 68 10.12 -4.15 -5.82
C LEU A 68 9.40 -5.44 -6.23
N PHE A 69 10.16 -6.52 -6.52
CA PHE A 69 9.62 -7.83 -6.88
C PHE A 69 9.43 -8.68 -5.63
N LEU A 70 8.19 -8.97 -5.30
CA LEU A 70 7.81 -9.80 -4.16
C LEU A 70 7.17 -11.11 -4.63
N ALA A 71 7.39 -12.17 -3.89
CA ALA A 71 6.81 -13.48 -4.18
C ALA A 71 5.29 -13.53 -3.92
N SER A 72 4.64 -14.57 -4.43
CA SER A 72 3.26 -14.86 -4.07
C SER A 72 3.11 -15.08 -2.57
N GLY A 73 2.10 -14.47 -1.95
CA GLY A 73 1.88 -14.51 -0.51
C GLY A 73 2.70 -13.50 0.30
N SER A 74 3.47 -12.64 -0.37
CA SER A 74 4.25 -11.60 0.32
C SER A 74 3.36 -10.58 1.04
N VAL A 75 3.91 -10.02 2.11
CA VAL A 75 3.26 -9.03 2.96
C VAL A 75 4.13 -7.79 3.07
N LEU A 76 3.56 -6.61 2.81
CA LEU A 76 4.11 -5.35 3.30
C LEU A 76 3.54 -5.14 4.70
N ASN A 77 4.41 -5.16 5.69
CA ASN A 77 4.04 -5.16 7.11
C ASN A 77 4.44 -3.83 7.73
N PHE A 78 3.48 -3.10 8.27
CA PHE A 78 3.69 -1.84 8.96
C PHE A 78 3.55 -2.05 10.47
N ASN A 79 4.47 -1.49 11.24
CA ASN A 79 4.44 -1.47 12.70
C ASN A 79 4.12 -2.85 13.31
N ASN A 80 4.87 -3.90 12.86
CA ASN A 80 4.78 -5.27 13.39
C ASN A 80 3.36 -5.89 13.32
N GLY A 81 2.66 -5.65 12.21
CA GLY A 81 1.34 -6.24 11.94
C GLY A 81 0.15 -5.36 12.29
N ASP A 82 0.37 -4.12 12.66
CA ASP A 82 -0.71 -3.14 12.90
C ASP A 82 -1.54 -2.92 11.64
N VAL A 83 -0.87 -2.67 10.50
CA VAL A 83 -1.48 -2.65 9.17
C VAL A 83 -0.65 -3.50 8.23
N THR A 84 -1.28 -4.31 7.41
CA THR A 84 -0.61 -5.12 6.38
C THR A 84 -1.25 -4.97 5.01
N LEU A 85 -0.41 -5.05 3.96
CA LEU A 85 -0.86 -5.18 2.58
C LEU A 85 -0.35 -6.52 2.05
N THR A 86 -1.25 -7.47 1.90
CA THR A 86 -0.93 -8.87 1.60
C THR A 86 -1.34 -9.24 0.18
N HIS A 87 -0.42 -9.85 -0.58
CA HIS A 87 -0.76 -10.51 -1.84
C HIS A 87 -1.42 -11.87 -1.59
N ALA A 88 -2.65 -12.06 -2.07
CA ALA A 88 -3.30 -13.36 -2.23
C ALA A 88 -3.56 -13.60 -3.72
N SER A 89 -3.89 -14.84 -4.11
CA SER A 89 -4.11 -15.16 -5.53
C SER A 89 -5.11 -14.19 -6.19
N ASN A 90 -4.61 -13.34 -7.10
CA ASN A 90 -5.34 -12.27 -7.80
C ASN A 90 -5.97 -11.18 -6.89
N ASN A 91 -5.54 -11.08 -5.63
CA ASN A 91 -6.05 -10.08 -4.68
C ASN A 91 -4.91 -9.34 -3.98
N LEU A 92 -5.18 -8.10 -3.64
CA LEU A 92 -4.41 -7.31 -2.69
C LEU A 92 -5.31 -7.04 -1.48
N ILE A 93 -4.90 -7.51 -0.31
CA ILE A 93 -5.68 -7.45 0.93
C ILE A 93 -5.04 -6.44 1.86
N LEU A 94 -5.81 -5.41 2.25
CA LEU A 94 -5.49 -4.51 3.35
C LEU A 94 -6.13 -5.06 4.62
N ASP A 95 -5.33 -5.32 5.64
CA ASP A 95 -5.79 -5.86 6.93
C ASP A 95 -5.22 -5.02 8.08
N GLY A 96 -5.94 -4.97 9.19
CA GLY A 96 -5.60 -4.22 10.40
C GLY A 96 -5.94 -2.73 10.39
N GLY A 97 -6.26 -2.15 9.22
CA GLY A 97 -6.54 -0.72 9.08
C GLY A 97 -7.58 -0.39 8.03
N SER A 98 -7.81 0.90 7.82
CA SER A 98 -8.66 1.45 6.77
C SER A 98 -7.84 1.97 5.59
N LEU A 99 -8.42 1.99 4.40
CA LEU A 99 -7.90 2.75 3.27
C LEU A 99 -8.48 4.17 3.34
N ASP A 100 -7.64 5.12 3.71
CA ASP A 100 -7.96 6.56 3.70
C ASP A 100 -7.41 7.15 2.41
N LEU A 101 -8.27 7.75 1.61
CA LEU A 101 -7.93 8.37 0.32
C LEU A 101 -7.77 9.89 0.41
N ASP A 102 -7.90 10.47 1.61
CA ASP A 102 -7.66 11.89 1.89
C ASP A 102 -8.38 12.83 0.89
N GLY A 103 -9.66 12.56 0.61
CA GLY A 103 -10.46 13.32 -0.35
C GLY A 103 -10.26 12.96 -1.83
N GLU A 104 -9.35 12.04 -2.14
CA GLU A 104 -9.13 11.55 -3.50
C GLU A 104 -10.16 10.47 -3.90
N SER A 105 -10.20 10.15 -5.18
CA SER A 105 -11.16 9.18 -5.72
C SER A 105 -10.61 7.76 -5.78
N LEU A 106 -11.45 6.76 -5.53
CA LEU A 106 -11.20 5.38 -5.95
C LEU A 106 -11.65 5.22 -7.41
N ILE A 107 -10.70 5.17 -8.33
CA ILE A 107 -10.94 4.99 -9.77
C ILE A 107 -11.09 3.50 -10.07
N LEU A 108 -12.14 3.11 -10.79
CA LEU A 108 -12.50 1.72 -11.06
C LEU A 108 -12.22 1.28 -12.51
N ASP A 109 -11.86 2.20 -13.40
CA ASP A 109 -11.56 1.93 -14.81
C ASP A 109 -10.35 2.71 -15.33
N ALA A 110 -9.93 2.44 -16.57
CA ALA A 110 -8.69 2.98 -17.12
C ALA A 110 -8.80 4.45 -17.59
N ASP A 111 -9.98 4.93 -17.94
CA ASP A 111 -10.20 6.32 -18.38
C ASP A 111 -10.66 7.25 -17.25
N GLY A 112 -10.89 6.70 -16.04
CA GLY A 112 -11.14 7.47 -14.82
C GLY A 112 -12.55 8.02 -14.71
N ASP A 113 -13.47 7.58 -15.57
CA ASP A 113 -14.85 8.08 -15.56
C ASP A 113 -15.79 7.26 -14.69
N THR A 114 -15.39 6.04 -14.26
CA THR A 114 -16.08 5.23 -13.25
C THR A 114 -15.33 5.25 -11.93
N LYS A 115 -15.93 5.85 -10.91
CA LYS A 115 -15.25 6.07 -9.63
C LYS A 115 -16.18 6.24 -8.44
N ILE A 116 -15.62 6.01 -7.26
CA ILE A 116 -16.19 6.42 -5.97
C ILE A 116 -15.37 7.62 -5.49
N ALA A 117 -16.02 8.74 -5.23
CA ALA A 117 -15.37 9.97 -4.82
C ALA A 117 -16.18 10.72 -3.76
N GLU A 118 -15.51 11.49 -2.92
CA GLU A 118 -16.13 12.54 -2.15
C GLU A 118 -16.22 13.81 -3.01
N SER A 119 -17.36 14.50 -3.01
CA SER A 119 -17.55 15.75 -3.76
C SER A 119 -17.75 16.95 -2.86
N SER A 120 -18.15 16.70 -1.63
CA SER A 120 -18.31 17.66 -0.55
C SER A 120 -18.44 16.87 0.75
N ASP A 121 -18.32 17.56 1.88
CA ASP A 121 -18.41 16.96 3.20
C ASP A 121 -19.66 16.07 3.34
N ASP A 122 -19.49 14.82 3.80
CA ASP A 122 -20.52 13.80 4.01
C ASP A 122 -21.24 13.29 2.74
N VAL A 123 -20.73 13.48 1.52
CA VAL A 123 -21.36 13.03 0.27
C VAL A 123 -20.48 12.09 -0.53
N ILE A 124 -20.94 10.85 -0.76
CA ILE A 124 -20.28 9.89 -1.65
C ILE A 124 -20.89 9.97 -3.05
N HIS A 125 -20.08 10.22 -4.06
CA HIS A 125 -20.45 10.15 -5.47
C HIS A 125 -20.04 8.80 -6.07
N LEU A 126 -21.03 8.08 -6.62
CA LEU A 126 -20.79 6.95 -7.52
C LEU A 126 -20.96 7.44 -8.96
N THR A 127 -19.89 7.48 -9.71
CA THR A 127 -19.89 7.88 -11.13
C THR A 127 -19.73 6.65 -11.99
N PHE A 128 -20.58 6.51 -13.01
CA PHE A 128 -20.57 5.38 -13.93
C PHE A 128 -20.45 5.89 -15.38
N ALA A 129 -19.46 5.35 -16.12
CA ALA A 129 -19.34 5.43 -17.58
C ALA A 129 -19.54 6.86 -18.16
N GLY A 130 -18.59 7.75 -17.92
CA GLY A 130 -18.51 9.03 -18.66
C GLY A 130 -19.72 9.97 -18.53
N SER A 131 -20.61 9.74 -17.58
CA SER A 131 -21.74 10.64 -17.32
C SER A 131 -21.24 11.90 -16.61
N THR A 132 -20.83 12.88 -17.37
CA THR A 132 -20.23 14.12 -16.88
C THR A 132 -21.21 15.06 -16.16
N SER A 133 -22.50 14.72 -16.08
CA SER A 133 -23.48 15.71 -15.70
C SER A 133 -24.37 15.35 -14.51
N THR A 134 -24.43 14.09 -14.05
CA THR A 134 -25.28 13.76 -12.89
C THR A 134 -24.86 12.47 -12.19
N PRO A 135 -24.00 12.54 -11.17
CA PRO A 135 -23.65 11.37 -10.37
C PRO A 135 -24.85 10.83 -9.60
N THR A 136 -24.85 9.52 -9.33
CA THR A 136 -25.69 8.95 -8.28
C THR A 136 -25.08 9.34 -6.94
N GLU A 137 -25.85 9.98 -6.10
CA GLU A 137 -25.37 10.52 -4.81
C GLU A 137 -26.03 9.76 -3.66
N PHE A 138 -25.22 9.38 -2.66
CA PHE A 138 -25.68 8.90 -1.36
C PHE A 138 -25.25 9.95 -0.32
N GLY A 139 -26.19 10.74 0.16
CA GLY A 139 -25.94 11.80 1.12
C GLY A 139 -26.67 11.59 2.43
N ALA A 140 -26.41 12.43 3.45
CA ALA A 140 -27.11 12.40 4.71
C ALA A 140 -28.61 12.64 4.52
N GLY A 141 -29.38 11.55 4.59
CA GLY A 141 -30.86 11.59 4.50
C GLY A 141 -31.45 11.54 3.08
N TYR A 142 -30.64 11.36 2.03
CA TYR A 142 -31.18 11.19 0.68
C TYR A 142 -30.37 10.22 -0.19
N ILE A 143 -31.06 9.64 -1.18
CA ILE A 143 -30.46 8.96 -2.33
C ILE A 143 -30.95 9.69 -3.57
N ASN A 144 -30.02 10.26 -4.33
CA ASN A 144 -30.32 11.01 -5.54
C ASN A 144 -29.91 10.17 -6.76
N LEU A 145 -30.89 9.62 -7.46
CA LEU A 145 -30.70 8.87 -8.70
C LEU A 145 -31.06 9.77 -9.86
N LYS A 146 -30.07 10.38 -10.51
CA LYS A 146 -30.26 11.23 -11.67
C LYS A 146 -29.93 10.48 -12.95
N ASN A 147 -30.83 10.54 -13.91
CA ASN A 147 -30.61 10.04 -15.26
C ASN A 147 -30.89 11.16 -16.27
N GLN A 148 -30.03 11.28 -17.27
CA GLN A 148 -30.21 12.22 -18.40
C GLN A 148 -31.12 11.69 -19.49
N GLY A 149 -31.63 10.46 -19.37
CA GLY A 149 -32.59 9.88 -20.30
C GLY A 149 -34.04 10.18 -19.92
N THR A 150 -34.95 9.82 -20.81
CA THR A 150 -36.37 10.08 -20.68
C THR A 150 -37.11 9.30 -19.56
N GLN A 151 -36.41 8.39 -18.86
CA GLN A 151 -37.02 7.62 -17.77
C GLN A 151 -35.98 7.25 -16.69
N SER A 152 -36.30 7.57 -15.45
CA SER A 152 -35.55 7.12 -14.25
C SER A 152 -36.40 6.09 -13.49
N TYR A 153 -35.84 4.96 -13.13
CA TYR A 153 -36.51 3.91 -12.37
C TYR A 153 -35.84 3.71 -11.03
N ILE A 154 -36.63 3.79 -9.95
CA ILE A 154 -36.24 3.30 -8.63
C ILE A 154 -37.04 2.01 -8.40
N ARG A 155 -36.34 0.88 -8.30
CA ARG A 155 -36.97 -0.40 -7.97
C ARG A 155 -36.66 -0.77 -6.52
N TYR A 156 -37.72 -0.92 -5.74
CA TYR A 156 -37.64 -1.50 -4.40
C TYR A 156 -38.01 -2.98 -4.49
N TYR A 157 -37.13 -3.87 -4.09
CA TYR A 157 -37.43 -5.29 -3.92
C TYR A 157 -37.64 -5.57 -2.44
N CYS A 158 -38.85 -6.02 -2.07
CA CYS A 158 -39.13 -6.60 -0.77
C CYS A 158 -39.33 -8.09 -0.92
N GLU A 159 -38.50 -8.91 -0.28
CA GLU A 159 -38.63 -10.37 -0.31
C GLU A 159 -39.71 -10.94 0.65
N SER A 160 -40.44 -10.13 1.38
CA SER A 160 -41.54 -10.61 2.23
C SER A 160 -42.86 -9.98 1.83
N SER A 161 -43.82 -10.85 1.64
CA SER A 161 -45.23 -10.55 1.31
C SER A 161 -45.90 -9.74 2.39
N ASN A 162 -45.79 -8.42 2.38
CA ASN A 162 -46.85 -7.51 2.83
C ASN A 162 -46.40 -6.05 2.82
N ALA A 163 -47.22 -5.25 2.17
CA ALA A 163 -47.28 -3.79 2.16
C ALA A 163 -46.23 -3.06 1.37
N HIS A 164 -46.55 -2.78 0.13
CA HIS A 164 -45.86 -1.77 -0.68
C HIS A 164 -46.37 -0.38 -0.29
N TYR A 165 -45.47 0.48 0.19
CA TYR A 165 -45.75 1.91 0.22
C TYR A 165 -44.72 2.62 -0.64
N THR A 166 -45.11 3.01 -1.85
CA THR A 166 -44.36 3.95 -2.66
C THR A 166 -45.14 5.26 -2.61
N GLN A 167 -44.72 6.19 -1.77
CA GLN A 167 -45.24 7.54 -1.80
C GLN A 167 -44.24 8.42 -2.52
N LEU A 168 -44.42 8.63 -3.81
CA LEU A 168 -43.77 9.68 -4.57
C LEU A 168 -44.65 10.92 -4.43
N GLN A 169 -44.24 11.88 -3.61
CA GLN A 169 -44.82 13.22 -3.60
C GLN A 169 -43.99 14.12 -4.51
N ALA A 170 -44.64 14.69 -5.51
CA ALA A 170 -44.06 15.73 -6.37
C ALA A 170 -44.17 17.08 -5.67
#